data_766e43057675dc8c74b5222af6c956db
#
_entry.id   766e43057675dc8c74b5222af6c956db
#
_cell.length_a   1.000
_cell.length_b   1.000
_cell.length_c   1.000
_cell.angle_alpha   90.00
_cell.angle_beta   90.00
_cell.angle_gamma   90.00
#
_symmetry.space_group_name_H-M   'P 1'
#
loop_
_entity.id
_entity.type
_entity.pdbx_description
1 polymer ?
#
loop_
_entity_poly.entity_id
_entity_poly.type
_entity_poly.pdbx_seq_one_letter_code
_entity_poly.pdbx_strand_id
1 'polypeptide(L)'
;VPVIADTDRIAAAQAYISALASHDADAVPFAPGCTRVEVGLKTGFSGNHLRRSLNRGLQYRVIESVSTPEFSVDGDTVRARFDLSTKPSLAGRKVGAHIDETFLIPADDPSGRAQIHHINASIRPFLTR
;
A
#
# COMPACT_ATOMS: atom_id res chain seq x y z
N VAL A 1 1.89 -5.16 27.43
CA VAL A 1 1.22 -4.62 26.25
C VAL A 1 0.78 -5.79 25.37
N PRO A 2 -0.49 -5.86 24.97
CA PRO A 2 -0.96 -6.92 24.09
C PRO A 2 -0.20 -6.89 22.77
N VAL A 3 0.23 -8.05 22.31
CA VAL A 3 0.86 -8.18 21.00
C VAL A 3 -0.25 -8.23 19.95
N ILE A 4 -0.12 -7.39 18.92
CA ILE A 4 -1.06 -7.36 17.81
C ILE A 4 -0.82 -8.58 16.94
N ALA A 5 -1.89 -9.33 16.64
CA ALA A 5 -1.80 -10.54 15.85
C ALA A 5 -1.33 -10.26 14.42
N ASP A 6 -0.56 -11.18 13.85
CA ASP A 6 -0.10 -11.05 12.46
C ASP A 6 -1.26 -10.91 11.48
N THR A 7 -2.39 -11.59 11.73
CA THR A 7 -3.59 -11.47 10.88
C THR A 7 -4.13 -10.04 10.84
N ASP A 8 -4.10 -9.32 11.97
CA ASP A 8 -4.53 -7.93 12.02
C ASP A 8 -3.54 -7.01 11.33
N ARG A 9 -2.26 -7.30 11.44
CA ARG A 9 -1.21 -6.55 10.78
C ARG A 9 -1.29 -6.72 9.26
N ILE A 10 -1.50 -7.95 8.80
CA ILE A 10 -1.71 -8.24 7.38
C ILE A 10 -2.99 -7.56 6.87
N ALA A 11 -4.06 -7.56 7.67
CA ALA A 11 -5.30 -6.88 7.30
C ALA A 11 -5.10 -5.37 7.11
N ALA A 12 -4.24 -4.73 7.93
CA ALA A 12 -3.90 -3.32 7.74
C ALA A 12 -3.20 -3.06 6.40
N ALA A 13 -2.23 -3.91 6.06
CA ALA A 13 -1.54 -3.82 4.76
C ALA A 13 -2.50 -4.10 3.60
N GLN A 14 -3.38 -5.10 3.74
CA GLN A 14 -4.39 -5.41 2.73
C GLN A 14 -5.34 -4.23 2.50
N ALA A 15 -5.73 -3.53 3.57
CA ALA A 15 -6.60 -2.36 3.45
C ALA A 15 -5.96 -1.28 2.57
N TYR A 16 -4.66 -1.04 2.73
CA TYR A 16 -3.94 -0.10 1.89
C TYR A 16 -3.93 -0.55 0.42
N ILE A 17 -3.60 -1.82 0.17
CA ILE A 17 -3.51 -2.36 -1.20
C ILE A 17 -4.87 -2.30 -1.88
N SER A 18 -5.94 -2.66 -1.16
CA SER A 18 -7.31 -2.57 -1.69
C SER A 18 -7.68 -1.13 -2.03
N ALA A 19 -7.22 -0.15 -1.24
CA ALA A 19 -7.49 1.26 -1.48
C ALA A 19 -6.83 1.79 -2.76
N LEU A 20 -5.75 1.17 -3.23
CA LEU A 20 -5.12 1.54 -4.50
C LEU A 20 -6.12 1.40 -5.66
N ALA A 21 -6.96 0.37 -5.65
CA ALA A 21 -7.94 0.13 -6.71
C ALA A 21 -9.28 0.79 -6.42
N SER A 22 -9.74 0.78 -5.15
CA SER A 22 -11.04 1.36 -4.78
C SER A 22 -11.01 2.89 -4.73
N HIS A 23 -9.83 3.49 -4.53
CA HIS A 23 -9.66 4.94 -4.34
C HIS A 23 -10.39 5.46 -3.11
N ASP A 24 -10.61 4.59 -2.13
CA ASP A 24 -11.20 4.92 -0.84
C ASP A 24 -10.28 4.44 0.27
N ALA A 25 -9.52 5.36 0.83
CA ALA A 25 -8.54 5.08 1.87
C ALA A 25 -9.01 5.51 3.27
N ASP A 26 -10.29 5.82 3.43
CA ASP A 26 -10.80 6.35 4.71
C ASP A 26 -10.65 5.34 5.84
N ALA A 27 -10.75 4.05 5.55
CA ALA A 27 -10.61 2.98 6.55
C ALA A 27 -9.18 2.45 6.69
N VAL A 28 -8.21 2.95 5.92
CA VAL A 28 -6.82 2.49 6.02
C VAL A 28 -6.21 3.01 7.33
N PRO A 29 -5.64 2.13 8.16
CA PRO A 29 -5.16 2.53 9.49
C PRO A 29 -3.75 3.14 9.42
N PHE A 30 -3.63 4.35 8.87
CA PHE A 30 -2.38 5.09 8.90
C PHE A 30 -2.11 5.65 10.28
N ALA A 31 -0.88 5.49 10.76
CA ALA A 31 -0.42 6.30 11.89
C ALA A 31 -0.36 7.77 11.46
N PRO A 32 -0.57 8.74 12.37
CA PRO A 32 -0.57 10.16 12.01
C PRO A 32 0.70 10.62 11.30
N GLY A 33 1.86 10.08 11.67
CA GLY A 33 3.15 10.42 11.09
C GLY A 33 3.59 9.47 9.97
N CYS A 34 2.68 8.66 9.40
CA CYS A 34 3.04 7.68 8.38
C CYS A 34 3.68 8.33 7.16
N THR A 35 4.75 7.72 6.68
CA THR A 35 5.48 8.18 5.51
C THR A 35 5.53 7.10 4.45
N ARG A 36 5.79 7.51 3.19
CA ARG A 36 5.88 6.57 2.07
C ARG A 36 7.04 6.95 1.16
N VAL A 37 7.76 5.92 0.72
CA VAL A 37 8.81 6.02 -0.29
C VAL A 37 8.46 5.08 -1.43
N GLU A 38 8.47 5.59 -2.66
CA GLU A 38 8.21 4.80 -3.87
C GLU A 38 9.37 5.00 -4.84
N VAL A 39 10.02 3.91 -5.22
CA VAL A 39 11.18 3.91 -6.12
C VAL A 39 12.25 4.89 -5.63
N GLY A 40 12.52 4.89 -4.33
CA GLY A 40 13.51 5.75 -3.71
C GLY A 40 13.10 7.20 -3.49
N LEU A 41 11.89 7.60 -3.91
CA LEU A 41 11.40 8.97 -3.75
C LEU A 41 10.37 9.04 -2.62
N LYS A 42 10.49 10.05 -1.77
CA LYS A 42 9.50 10.27 -0.72
C LYS A 42 8.21 10.84 -1.33
N THR A 43 7.13 10.07 -1.24
CA THR A 43 5.83 10.41 -1.84
C THR A 43 4.70 10.51 -0.82
N GLY A 44 5.00 10.36 0.46
CA GLY A 44 4.03 10.49 1.52
C GLY A 44 4.65 11.11 2.75
N PHE A 45 3.96 12.09 3.37
CA PHE A 45 4.51 12.93 4.43
C PHE A 45 3.75 12.83 5.75
N SER A 46 2.51 12.33 5.74
CA SER A 46 1.70 12.11 6.93
C SER A 46 0.58 11.13 6.61
N GLY A 47 -0.08 10.59 7.63
CA GLY A 47 -1.22 9.69 7.42
C GLY A 47 -2.34 10.36 6.64
N ASN A 48 -2.65 11.63 6.96
CA ASN A 48 -3.68 12.37 6.23
C ASN A 48 -3.27 12.68 4.79
N HIS A 49 -2.00 12.98 4.56
CA HIS A 49 -1.49 13.19 3.20
C HIS A 49 -1.62 11.92 2.36
N LEU A 50 -1.24 10.76 2.94
CA LEU A 50 -1.36 9.47 2.25
C LEU A 50 -2.82 9.16 1.91
N ARG A 51 -3.73 9.38 2.86
CA ARG A 51 -5.16 9.15 2.66
C ARG A 51 -5.69 9.99 1.50
N ARG A 52 -5.36 11.28 1.48
CA ARG A 52 -5.77 12.17 0.38
C ARG A 52 -5.16 11.75 -0.95
N SER A 53 -3.90 11.32 -0.96
CA SER A 53 -3.25 10.91 -2.20
C SER A 53 -3.94 9.69 -2.83
N LEU A 54 -4.34 8.71 -2.03
CA LEU A 54 -5.06 7.54 -2.53
C LEU A 54 -6.47 7.88 -2.97
N ASN A 55 -7.15 8.78 -2.26
CA ASN A 55 -8.52 9.17 -2.58
C ASN A 55 -8.59 10.08 -3.82
N ARG A 56 -7.61 10.96 -4.02
CA ARG A 56 -7.70 12.05 -5.01
C ARG A 56 -6.48 12.23 -5.89
N GLY A 57 -5.33 11.62 -5.56
CA GLY A 57 -4.10 11.81 -6.31
C GLY A 57 -4.21 11.26 -7.72
N LEU A 58 -3.83 12.08 -8.72
CA LEU A 58 -3.94 11.70 -10.13
C LEU A 58 -3.12 10.45 -10.46
N GLN A 59 -1.93 10.32 -9.84
CA GLN A 59 -1.05 9.17 -10.09
C GLN A 59 -1.65 7.86 -9.60
N TYR A 60 -2.58 7.88 -8.63
CA TYR A 60 -3.25 6.68 -8.12
C TYR A 60 -4.59 6.42 -8.79
N ARG A 61 -5.22 7.45 -9.36
CA ARG A 61 -6.50 7.29 -10.04
C ARG A 61 -6.42 6.44 -11.29
N VAL A 62 -5.25 6.32 -11.88
CA VAL A 62 -5.04 5.48 -13.07
C VAL A 62 -5.03 3.98 -12.72
N ILE A 63 -4.90 3.62 -11.46
CA ILE A 63 -4.91 2.22 -11.04
C ILE A 63 -6.33 1.67 -11.16
N GLU A 64 -6.48 0.58 -11.92
CA GLU A 64 -7.78 -0.05 -12.17
C GLU A 64 -8.00 -1.23 -11.25
N SER A 65 -6.99 -2.09 -11.09
CA SER A 65 -7.13 -3.32 -10.32
C SER A 65 -5.79 -3.73 -9.70
N VAL A 66 -5.90 -4.55 -8.65
CA VAL A 66 -4.75 -5.19 -8.02
C VAL A 66 -5.00 -6.69 -7.95
N SER A 67 -3.94 -7.47 -8.09
CA SER A 67 -4.02 -8.92 -7.91
C SER A 67 -4.08 -9.26 -6.42
N THR A 68 -4.40 -10.53 -6.10
CA THR A 68 -4.37 -11.01 -4.72
C THR A 68 -2.93 -10.96 -4.21
N PRO A 69 -2.64 -10.20 -3.14
CA PRO A 69 -1.28 -10.09 -2.63
C PRO A 69 -0.79 -11.36 -1.96
N GLU A 70 0.53 -11.57 -2.04
CA GLU A 70 1.22 -12.57 -1.23
C GLU A 70 1.89 -11.83 -0.07
N PHE A 71 1.57 -12.23 1.16
CA PHE A 71 2.08 -11.58 2.36
C PHE A 71 3.10 -12.43 3.08
N SER A 72 4.08 -11.76 3.69
CA SER A 72 4.98 -12.35 4.68
C SER A 72 5.21 -11.36 5.81
N VAL A 73 5.49 -11.87 7.00
CA VAL A 73 5.74 -11.05 8.19
C VAL A 73 7.15 -11.35 8.69
N ASP A 74 7.93 -10.30 8.92
CA ASP A 74 9.27 -10.40 9.48
C ASP A 74 9.44 -9.27 10.52
N GLY A 75 9.37 -9.64 11.80
CA GLY A 75 9.42 -8.66 12.89
C GLY A 75 8.30 -7.63 12.76
N ASP A 76 8.66 -6.36 12.74
CA ASP A 76 7.71 -5.25 12.62
C ASP A 76 7.28 -4.95 11.19
N THR A 77 7.81 -5.69 10.21
CA THR A 77 7.56 -5.46 8.80
C THR A 77 6.59 -6.49 8.23
N VAL A 78 5.57 -6.02 7.53
CA VAL A 78 4.72 -6.83 6.67
C VAL A 78 5.12 -6.55 5.23
N ARG A 79 5.41 -7.59 4.47
CA ARG A 79 5.79 -7.49 3.07
C ARG A 79 4.68 -8.06 2.20
N ALA A 80 4.37 -7.35 1.11
CA ALA A 80 3.39 -7.79 0.14
C ALA A 80 3.95 -7.73 -1.26
N ARG A 81 3.63 -8.75 -2.07
CA ARG A 81 3.92 -8.78 -3.50
C ARG A 81 2.62 -8.94 -4.26
N PHE A 82 2.40 -8.08 -5.23
CA PHE A 82 1.20 -8.11 -6.04
C PHE A 82 1.45 -7.39 -7.36
N ASP A 83 0.51 -7.55 -8.28
CA ASP A 83 0.52 -6.82 -9.55
C ASP A 83 -0.64 -5.82 -9.57
N LEU A 84 -0.43 -4.70 -10.24
CA LEU A 84 -1.51 -3.77 -10.52
C LEU A 84 -1.63 -3.52 -12.01
N SER A 85 -2.82 -3.12 -12.44
CA SER A 85 -3.07 -2.69 -13.82
C SER A 85 -3.67 -1.30 -13.82
N THR A 86 -3.44 -0.56 -14.92
CA THR A 86 -3.90 0.83 -15.07
C THR A 86 -4.98 0.93 -16.12
N LYS A 87 -5.78 2.01 -16.05
CA LYS A 87 -6.95 2.20 -16.92
C LYS A 87 -6.63 2.50 -18.37
N PRO A 88 -5.76 3.48 -18.67
CA PRO A 88 -5.58 3.78 -20.09
C PRO A 88 -4.85 2.65 -20.80
N SER A 89 -5.38 2.24 -21.92
CA SER A 89 -4.65 1.35 -22.81
C SER A 89 -3.86 2.19 -23.81
N LEU A 90 -2.64 1.77 -24.08
CA LEU A 90 -1.77 2.40 -25.07
C LEU A 90 -1.58 1.41 -26.21
N ALA A 91 -2.07 1.75 -27.40
CA ALA A 91 -2.00 0.89 -28.58
C ALA A 91 -2.58 -0.51 -28.33
N GLY A 92 -3.71 -0.60 -27.61
CA GLY A 92 -4.36 -1.86 -27.25
C GLY A 92 -3.71 -2.60 -26.09
N ARG A 93 -2.71 -2.02 -25.46
CA ARG A 93 -1.99 -2.63 -24.32
C ARG A 93 -2.19 -1.81 -23.06
N LYS A 94 -2.38 -2.49 -21.94
CA LYS A 94 -2.43 -1.83 -20.64
C LYS A 94 -1.06 -1.80 -20.01
N VAL A 95 -0.77 -0.74 -19.26
CA VAL A 95 0.41 -0.68 -18.41
C VAL A 95 0.06 -1.33 -17.09
N GLY A 96 0.88 -2.28 -16.68
CA GLY A 96 0.82 -2.87 -15.35
C GLY A 96 2.12 -2.65 -14.60
N ALA A 97 2.17 -3.10 -13.36
CA ALA A 97 3.40 -3.06 -12.58
C ALA A 97 3.45 -4.23 -11.58
N HIS A 98 4.65 -4.78 -11.45
CA HIS A 98 4.95 -5.71 -10.34
C HIS A 98 5.35 -4.86 -9.14
N ILE A 99 4.63 -5.04 -8.03
CA ILE A 99 4.84 -4.27 -6.81
C ILE A 99 5.42 -5.20 -5.74
N ASP A 100 6.48 -4.74 -5.08
CA ASP A 100 7.04 -5.34 -3.88
C ASP A 100 7.05 -4.24 -2.82
N GLU A 101 6.19 -4.39 -1.83
CA GLU A 101 5.91 -3.32 -0.88
C GLU A 101 6.13 -3.82 0.54
N THR A 102 6.79 -2.99 1.37
CA THR A 102 6.96 -3.26 2.78
C THR A 102 6.23 -2.22 3.61
N PHE A 103 5.61 -2.69 4.70
CA PHE A 103 4.83 -1.86 5.61
C PHE A 103 5.41 -2.02 7.01
N LEU A 104 5.74 -0.91 7.65
CA LEU A 104 6.12 -0.93 9.06
C LEU A 104 4.85 -0.91 9.89
N ILE A 105 4.50 -2.07 10.46
CA ILE A 105 3.29 -2.26 11.27
C ILE A 105 3.70 -2.99 12.56
N PRO A 106 4.18 -2.27 13.59
CA PRO A 106 4.70 -2.91 14.79
C PRO A 106 3.66 -3.73 15.51
N ALA A 107 4.08 -4.90 16.01
CA ALA A 107 3.22 -5.76 16.81
C ALA A 107 2.96 -5.19 18.21
N ASP A 108 3.82 -4.29 18.67
CA ASP A 108 3.75 -3.66 20.00
C ASP A 108 3.39 -2.17 19.91
N ASP A 109 2.62 -1.78 18.90
CA ASP A 109 2.20 -0.39 18.72
C ASP A 109 1.53 0.14 19.99
N PRO A 110 1.95 1.31 20.52
CA PRO A 110 1.34 1.89 21.72
C PRO A 110 -0.15 2.15 21.62
N SER A 111 -0.68 2.31 20.40
CA SER A 111 -2.13 2.47 20.20
C SER A 111 -2.93 1.21 20.51
N GLY A 112 -2.27 0.05 20.61
CA GLY A 112 -2.93 -1.25 20.76
C GLY A 112 -3.58 -1.76 19.48
N ARG A 113 -3.40 -1.06 18.35
CA ARG A 113 -3.98 -1.41 17.05
C ARG A 113 -2.91 -1.50 16.00
N ALA A 114 -3.17 -2.29 14.95
CA ALA A 114 -2.29 -2.33 13.79
C ALA A 114 -2.37 -1.01 13.05
N GLN A 115 -1.27 -0.26 13.04
CA GLN A 115 -1.16 1.01 12.31
C GLN A 115 0.06 0.98 11.40
N ILE A 116 -0.09 1.56 10.21
CA ILE A 116 1.00 1.66 9.24
C ILE A 116 1.80 2.92 9.53
N HIS A 117 3.09 2.76 9.83
CA HIS A 117 3.99 3.87 10.14
C HIS A 117 4.88 4.25 8.98
N HIS A 118 5.18 3.32 8.08
CA HIS A 118 6.01 3.60 6.91
C HIS A 118 5.69 2.60 5.81
N ILE A 119 5.77 3.06 4.58
CA ILE A 119 5.54 2.25 3.38
C ILE A 119 6.72 2.46 2.44
N ASN A 120 7.27 1.37 1.93
CA ASN A 120 8.32 1.41 0.91
C ASN A 120 7.94 0.49 -0.24
N ALA A 121 7.83 1.04 -1.44
CA ALA A 121 7.41 0.30 -2.62
C ALA A 121 8.50 0.26 -3.68
N SER A 122 8.77 -0.93 -4.19
CA SER A 122 9.50 -1.15 -5.43
C SER A 122 8.51 -1.42 -6.55
N ILE A 123 8.68 -0.76 -7.69
CA ILE A 123 7.73 -0.78 -8.78
C ILE A 123 8.46 -1.16 -10.07
N ARG A 124 8.01 -2.23 -10.74
CA ARG A 124 8.55 -2.64 -12.03
C ARG A 124 7.44 -2.66 -13.07
N PRO A 125 7.39 -1.64 -13.97
CA PRO A 125 6.34 -1.58 -14.98
C PRO A 125 6.46 -2.67 -16.04
N PHE A 126 5.33 -3.06 -16.61
CA PHE A 126 5.27 -3.95 -17.77
C PHE A 126 4.09 -3.58 -18.65
N LEU A 127 4.12 -4.04 -19.89
CA LEU A 127 3.00 -3.90 -20.82
C LEU A 127 2.29 -5.23 -20.95
N THR A 128 0.96 -5.21 -20.80
CA THR A 128 0.12 -6.38 -21.07
C THR A 128 -0.22 -6.43 -22.54
N ARG A 129 -0.59 -7.60 -22.98
CA ARG A 129 -1.14 -7.75 -24.34
C ARG A 129 -2.64 -7.71 -24.33
#